data_4b13c4e3bdb6839a012cde762ff1eb88
#
_entry.id   4b13c4e3bdb6839a012cde762ff1eb88
#
_cell.length_a   1.000
_cell.length_b   1.000
_cell.length_c   1.000
_cell.angle_alpha   90.00
_cell.angle_beta   90.00
_cell.angle_gamma   90.00
#
_symmetry.space_group_name_H-M   'P 1'
#
loop_
_entity.id
_entity.type
_entity.pdbx_description
1 polymer ?
#
loop_
_entity_poly.entity_id
_entity_poly.type
_entity_poly.pdbx_seq_one_letter_code
_entity_poly.pdbx_strand_id
1 'polypeptide(L)'
;MALVLRKSSHIANGIASCGGAIKLDPDGIIPYTTPVNSLFDKVLKFESISGTVEYRLVYLYNDPSNSTTAYQPKVKLLIVPESEIAIGTLSKGQVGQSIITEKSAPSGVAFKTASDLAAVNNGYLTLDAATLAPGEFCGFWLRRTTKASTGSGTVVEELVLEIEYRE
;
A
#
# COMPACT_ATOMS: atom_id res chain seq x y z
N MET A 1 10.21 -19.02 -5.07
CA MET A 1 8.97 -18.27 -5.39
C MET A 1 9.15 -16.81 -4.99
N ALA A 2 8.49 -15.89 -5.68
CA ALA A 2 8.46 -14.48 -5.26
C ALA A 2 7.03 -13.97 -5.40
N LEU A 3 6.44 -13.48 -4.30
CA LEU A 3 5.22 -12.70 -4.36
C LEU A 3 5.54 -11.35 -5.00
N VAL A 4 4.58 -10.76 -5.69
CA VAL A 4 4.74 -9.50 -6.42
C VAL A 4 3.77 -8.47 -5.86
N LEU A 5 4.27 -7.26 -5.61
CA LEU A 5 3.40 -6.12 -5.33
C LEU A 5 2.90 -5.51 -6.64
N ARG A 6 1.61 -5.25 -6.71
CA ARG A 6 0.93 -4.71 -7.88
C ARG A 6 0.11 -3.48 -7.53
N LYS A 7 0.15 -2.50 -8.42
CA LYS A 7 -0.76 -1.35 -8.38
C LYS A 7 -2.20 -1.79 -8.62
N SER A 8 -3.15 -1.03 -8.12
CA SER A 8 -4.55 -1.11 -8.56
C SER A 8 -4.76 -0.28 -9.83
N SER A 9 -5.82 -0.61 -10.58
CA SER A 9 -6.01 -0.11 -11.95
C SER A 9 -6.74 1.23 -12.03
N HIS A 10 -7.49 1.63 -10.98
CA HIS A 10 -8.28 2.86 -11.04
C HIS A 10 -7.40 4.10 -10.89
N ILE A 11 -7.66 5.09 -11.76
CA ILE A 11 -7.01 6.39 -11.76
C ILE A 11 -8.04 7.45 -11.35
N ALA A 12 -7.73 8.21 -10.30
CA ALA A 12 -8.54 9.32 -9.82
C ALA A 12 -7.76 10.63 -9.96
N ASN A 13 -8.30 11.62 -10.66
CA ASN A 13 -7.63 12.90 -10.93
C ASN A 13 -6.20 12.75 -11.49
N GLY A 14 -5.97 11.77 -12.37
CA GLY A 14 -4.65 11.46 -12.90
C GLY A 14 -3.72 10.69 -11.94
N ILE A 15 -4.19 10.37 -10.74
CA ILE A 15 -3.43 9.63 -9.73
C ILE A 15 -3.74 8.14 -9.82
N ALA A 16 -2.71 7.32 -10.00
CA ALA A 16 -2.84 5.86 -10.09
C ALA A 16 -3.06 5.20 -8.73
N SER A 17 -3.46 3.94 -8.75
CA SER A 17 -3.65 3.10 -7.56
C SER A 17 -4.74 3.59 -6.60
N CYS A 18 -5.78 4.19 -7.14
CA CYS A 18 -6.94 4.68 -6.38
C CYS A 18 -8.10 3.66 -6.33
N GLY A 19 -7.78 2.40 -6.17
CA GLY A 19 -8.77 1.32 -6.10
C GLY A 19 -8.94 0.56 -7.41
N GLY A 20 -10.01 -0.21 -7.51
CA GLY A 20 -10.29 -1.05 -8.68
C GLY A 20 -9.50 -2.36 -8.68
N ALA A 21 -9.55 -3.07 -9.79
CA ALA A 21 -8.91 -4.37 -9.97
C ALA A 21 -7.37 -4.28 -9.91
N ILE A 22 -6.74 -5.43 -9.72
CA ILE A 22 -5.27 -5.56 -9.81
C ILE A 22 -4.78 -5.23 -11.22
N LYS A 23 -3.71 -4.48 -11.33
CA LYS A 23 -3.07 -4.14 -12.60
C LYS A 23 -2.01 -5.18 -12.95
N LEU A 24 -2.29 -6.01 -13.94
CA LEU A 24 -1.42 -7.12 -14.34
C LEU A 24 -0.37 -6.76 -15.40
N ASP A 25 -0.46 -5.59 -16.01
CA ASP A 25 0.54 -5.08 -16.95
C ASP A 25 1.92 -4.92 -16.29
N PRO A 26 3.03 -4.94 -17.03
CA PRO A 26 4.38 -4.80 -16.47
C PRO A 26 4.58 -3.52 -15.64
N ASP A 27 3.95 -2.41 -16.03
CA ASP A 27 4.01 -1.14 -15.30
C ASP A 27 3.17 -1.13 -13.99
N GLY A 28 2.39 -2.19 -13.76
CA GLY A 28 1.69 -2.43 -12.49
C GLY A 28 2.58 -2.97 -11.38
N ILE A 29 3.78 -3.43 -11.68
CA ILE A 29 4.70 -3.99 -10.68
C ILE A 29 5.26 -2.87 -9.80
N ILE A 30 5.23 -3.09 -8.47
CA ILE A 30 5.85 -2.22 -7.48
C ILE A 30 7.04 -2.97 -6.90
N PRO A 31 8.27 -2.48 -7.03
CA PRO A 31 9.40 -3.08 -6.33
C PRO A 31 9.21 -2.93 -4.82
N TYR A 32 9.43 -4.01 -4.07
CA TYR A 32 9.48 -3.97 -2.60
C TYR A 32 10.93 -4.15 -2.13
N THR A 33 11.22 -3.84 -0.86
CA THR A 33 12.57 -3.72 -0.30
C THR A 33 13.42 -2.58 -0.90
N THR A 34 12.85 -1.79 -1.81
CA THR A 34 13.44 -0.56 -2.36
C THR A 34 12.47 0.59 -2.19
N PRO A 35 12.94 1.84 -2.18
CA PRO A 35 12.05 2.99 -2.07
C PRO A 35 10.99 3.03 -3.17
N VAL A 36 9.73 3.19 -2.79
CA VAL A 36 8.59 3.27 -3.71
C VAL A 36 8.16 4.73 -3.86
N ASN A 37 8.94 5.50 -4.64
CA ASN A 37 8.69 6.93 -4.81
C ASN A 37 7.57 7.24 -5.80
N SER A 38 7.07 6.23 -6.51
CA SER A 38 6.04 6.38 -7.55
C SER A 38 4.63 6.07 -7.07
N LEU A 39 4.46 5.61 -5.85
CA LEU A 39 3.14 5.27 -5.32
C LEU A 39 2.39 6.50 -4.82
N PHE A 40 3.04 7.32 -4.03
CA PHE A 40 2.52 8.61 -3.59
C PHE A 40 3.24 9.74 -4.31
N ASP A 41 2.50 10.82 -4.58
CA ASP A 41 3.08 12.03 -5.13
C ASP A 41 3.99 12.74 -4.15
N LYS A 42 4.79 13.67 -4.66
CA LYS A 42 5.53 14.61 -3.83
C LYS A 42 4.60 15.36 -2.89
N VAL A 43 5.04 15.58 -1.66
CA VAL A 43 4.33 16.47 -0.74
C VAL A 43 4.62 17.91 -1.17
N LEU A 44 3.58 18.61 -1.62
CA LEU A 44 3.69 20.00 -2.03
C LEU A 44 3.73 20.93 -0.80
N LYS A 45 4.30 22.12 -0.99
CA LYS A 45 4.44 23.10 0.10
C LYS A 45 3.10 23.39 0.81
N PHE A 46 2.02 23.60 0.06
CA PHE A 46 0.72 23.89 0.65
C PHE A 46 0.16 22.68 1.42
N GLU A 47 0.46 21.46 0.99
CA GLU A 47 0.05 20.23 1.69
C GLU A 47 0.81 20.07 3.01
N SER A 48 2.10 20.44 3.05
CA SER A 48 2.88 20.41 4.29
C SER A 48 2.44 21.48 5.28
N ILE A 49 1.81 22.56 4.82
CA ILE A 49 1.26 23.62 5.68
C ILE A 49 -0.09 23.24 6.23
N SER A 50 -1.02 22.74 5.39
CA SER A 50 -2.41 22.43 5.77
C SER A 50 -2.61 20.99 6.25
N GLY A 51 -1.70 20.09 5.91
CA GLY A 51 -1.88 18.66 6.05
C GLY A 51 -2.84 18.09 5.01
N THR A 52 -2.61 16.87 4.56
CA THR A 52 -3.51 16.14 3.65
C THR A 52 -3.53 14.66 3.98
N VAL A 53 -4.61 14.00 3.58
CA VAL A 53 -4.73 12.54 3.68
C VAL A 53 -4.96 11.99 2.28
N GLU A 54 -4.19 10.98 1.90
CA GLU A 54 -4.28 10.33 0.60
C GLU A 54 -4.29 8.82 0.75
N TYR A 55 -4.91 8.14 -0.20
CA TYR A 55 -5.10 6.69 -0.17
C TYR A 55 -4.60 6.05 -1.47
N ARG A 56 -3.92 4.91 -1.34
CA ARG A 56 -3.50 4.07 -2.47
C ARG A 56 -3.81 2.62 -2.15
N LEU A 57 -4.32 1.89 -3.14
CA LEU A 57 -4.56 0.46 -3.06
C LEU A 57 -3.46 -0.31 -3.77
N VAL A 58 -2.89 -1.26 -3.07
CA VAL A 58 -1.85 -2.17 -3.55
C VAL A 58 -2.31 -3.61 -3.35
N TYR A 59 -1.93 -4.49 -4.27
CA TYR A 59 -2.19 -5.92 -4.17
C TYR A 59 -0.90 -6.70 -4.01
N LEU A 60 -0.89 -7.64 -3.08
CA LEU A 60 0.07 -8.72 -3.03
C LEU A 60 -0.45 -9.87 -3.89
N TYR A 61 0.32 -10.30 -4.85
CA TYR A 61 -0.08 -11.26 -5.88
C TYR A 61 0.91 -12.42 -5.95
N ASN A 62 0.38 -13.63 -5.93
CA ASN A 62 1.15 -14.82 -6.24
C ASN A 62 1.00 -15.11 -7.74
N ASP A 63 2.05 -14.81 -8.50
CA ASP A 63 2.02 -14.99 -9.96
C ASP A 63 1.70 -16.44 -10.31
N PRO A 64 0.83 -16.71 -11.32
CA PRO A 64 0.46 -18.07 -11.69
C PRO A 64 1.63 -18.91 -12.25
N SER A 65 2.73 -18.28 -12.61
CA SER A 65 3.96 -19.01 -12.98
C SER A 65 4.70 -19.62 -11.78
N ASN A 66 4.38 -19.19 -10.55
CA ASN A 66 4.88 -19.81 -9.33
C ASN A 66 4.25 -21.21 -9.16
N SER A 67 4.99 -22.13 -8.57
CA SER A 67 4.54 -23.50 -8.31
C SER A 67 4.12 -23.75 -6.87
N THR A 68 4.32 -22.78 -5.98
CA THR A 68 4.10 -22.92 -4.54
C THR A 68 3.10 -21.93 -4.00
N THR A 69 2.45 -22.30 -2.89
CA THR A 69 1.52 -21.46 -2.14
C THR A 69 2.26 -20.68 -1.09
N ALA A 70 1.98 -19.40 -0.95
CA ALA A 70 2.46 -18.58 0.14
C ALA A 70 1.52 -18.70 1.34
N TYR A 71 2.07 -18.86 2.53
CA TYR A 71 1.34 -18.97 3.79
C TYR A 71 1.55 -17.76 4.67
N GLN A 72 0.47 -17.27 5.25
CA GLN A 72 0.45 -16.16 6.21
C GLN A 72 1.25 -14.93 5.75
N PRO A 73 0.91 -14.36 4.58
CA PRO A 73 1.62 -13.19 4.10
C PRO A 73 1.41 -11.98 5.02
N LYS A 74 2.49 -11.26 5.26
CA LYS A 74 2.52 -10.06 6.09
C LYS A 74 3.23 -8.94 5.37
N VAL A 75 2.85 -7.71 5.66
CA VAL A 75 3.49 -6.51 5.11
C VAL A 75 3.98 -5.62 6.24
N LYS A 76 5.14 -5.02 6.05
CA LYS A 76 5.74 -4.07 6.99
C LYS A 76 6.18 -2.81 6.27
N LEU A 77 6.00 -1.68 6.93
CA LEU A 77 6.55 -0.39 6.52
C LEU A 77 7.92 -0.21 7.16
N LEU A 78 8.98 -0.17 6.34
CA LEU A 78 10.35 -0.03 6.85
C LEU A 78 10.77 1.42 7.03
N ILE A 79 10.29 2.32 6.17
CA ILE A 79 10.62 3.75 6.24
C ILE A 79 9.34 4.55 6.22
N VAL A 80 9.19 5.39 7.23
CA VAL A 80 8.08 6.33 7.37
C VAL A 80 8.72 7.67 7.75
N PRO A 81 9.00 8.57 6.80
CA PRO A 81 9.76 9.78 7.12
C PRO A 81 8.93 10.77 7.96
N GLU A 82 8.35 11.77 7.37
CA GLU A 82 7.60 12.81 8.11
C GLU A 82 6.10 12.56 8.09
N SER A 83 5.57 12.02 7.00
CA SER A 83 4.18 11.63 6.89
C SER A 83 3.88 10.36 7.68
N GLU A 84 2.72 10.31 8.31
CA GLU A 84 2.23 9.09 8.91
C GLU A 84 1.67 8.16 7.82
N ILE A 85 2.11 6.91 7.81
CA ILE A 85 1.55 5.87 6.96
C ILE A 85 0.79 4.87 7.80
N ALA A 86 -0.41 4.51 7.35
CA ALA A 86 -1.21 3.45 7.93
C ALA A 86 -1.60 2.43 6.86
N ILE A 87 -1.81 1.19 7.27
CA ILE A 87 -2.17 0.08 6.39
C ILE A 87 -3.52 -0.49 6.82
N GLY A 88 -4.38 -0.79 5.84
CA GLY A 88 -5.62 -1.52 6.05
C GLY A 88 -5.76 -2.66 5.03
N THR A 89 -5.96 -3.89 5.50
CA THR A 89 -6.09 -5.06 4.62
C THR A 89 -7.51 -5.21 4.09
N LEU A 90 -7.63 -5.75 2.87
CA LEU A 90 -8.84 -6.31 2.30
C LEU A 90 -8.84 -7.83 2.48
N SER A 91 -10.00 -8.46 2.36
CA SER A 91 -10.08 -9.92 2.33
C SER A 91 -9.46 -10.48 1.04
N LYS A 92 -8.92 -11.69 1.13
CA LYS A 92 -8.35 -12.40 -0.03
C LYS A 92 -9.33 -12.43 -1.21
N GLY A 93 -8.83 -12.05 -2.39
CA GLY A 93 -9.63 -12.03 -3.61
C GLY A 93 -10.61 -10.87 -3.74
N GLN A 94 -10.70 -10.01 -2.72
CA GLN A 94 -11.54 -8.82 -2.78
C GLN A 94 -10.92 -7.75 -3.67
N VAL A 95 -11.71 -7.25 -4.62
CA VAL A 95 -11.36 -6.06 -5.42
C VAL A 95 -11.73 -4.83 -4.60
N GLY A 96 -10.76 -3.93 -4.45
CA GLY A 96 -10.97 -2.72 -3.67
C GLY A 96 -11.87 -1.72 -4.38
N GLN A 97 -12.56 -0.92 -3.59
CA GLN A 97 -13.41 0.16 -4.08
C GLN A 97 -12.60 1.15 -4.92
N SER A 98 -13.17 1.59 -6.05
CA SER A 98 -12.65 2.75 -6.77
C SER A 98 -13.04 4.02 -6.03
N ILE A 99 -12.07 4.76 -5.51
CA ILE A 99 -12.34 6.02 -4.81
C ILE A 99 -12.45 7.18 -5.80
N ILE A 100 -13.27 8.18 -5.47
CA ILE A 100 -13.59 9.29 -6.37
C ILE A 100 -12.39 10.21 -6.58
N THR A 101 -11.66 10.48 -5.50
CA THR A 101 -10.39 11.22 -5.51
C THR A 101 -9.37 10.48 -4.66
N GLU A 102 -8.10 10.78 -4.86
CA GLU A 102 -7.00 10.21 -4.06
C GLU A 102 -7.10 10.51 -2.56
N LYS A 103 -7.94 11.48 -2.20
CA LYS A 103 -8.21 11.93 -0.81
C LYS A 103 -9.49 11.34 -0.23
N SER A 104 -10.26 10.60 -1.02
CA SER A 104 -11.50 9.96 -0.56
C SER A 104 -11.18 8.68 0.19
N ALA A 105 -11.67 8.55 1.42
CA ALA A 105 -11.46 7.35 2.21
C ALA A 105 -12.24 6.16 1.63
N PRO A 106 -11.61 4.98 1.47
CA PRO A 106 -12.35 3.76 1.15
C PRO A 106 -13.24 3.34 2.32
N SER A 107 -14.41 2.79 2.01
CA SER A 107 -15.36 2.33 3.03
C SER A 107 -14.93 1.00 3.64
N GLY A 108 -15.21 0.81 4.92
CA GLY A 108 -15.08 -0.48 5.61
C GLY A 108 -13.64 -0.97 5.79
N VAL A 109 -12.65 -0.09 5.72
CA VAL A 109 -11.25 -0.44 5.91
C VAL A 109 -10.77 0.06 7.28
N ALA A 110 -10.24 -0.84 8.09
CA ALA A 110 -9.61 -0.51 9.37
C ALA A 110 -8.10 -0.27 9.15
N PHE A 111 -7.65 0.96 9.38
CA PHE A 111 -6.25 1.34 9.23
C PHE A 111 -5.49 1.21 10.54
N LYS A 112 -4.26 0.70 10.45
CA LYS A 112 -3.30 0.64 11.56
C LYS A 112 -2.04 1.39 11.19
N THR A 113 -1.60 2.29 12.07
CA THR A 113 -0.37 3.06 11.88
C THR A 113 0.86 2.19 12.09
N ALA A 114 2.03 2.67 11.63
CA ALA A 114 3.29 2.00 11.91
C ALA A 114 3.55 1.84 13.41
N SER A 115 3.14 2.83 14.23
CA SER A 115 3.25 2.75 15.69
C SER A 115 2.35 1.67 16.29
N ASP A 116 1.12 1.54 15.80
CA ASP A 116 0.21 0.47 16.23
C ASP A 116 0.78 -0.91 15.91
N LEU A 117 1.39 -1.07 14.74
CA LEU A 117 1.99 -2.33 14.28
C LEU A 117 3.30 -2.63 15.02
N ALA A 118 4.08 -1.63 15.39
CA ALA A 118 5.30 -1.81 16.17
C ALA A 118 5.03 -2.37 17.57
N ALA A 119 3.89 -2.04 18.17
CA ALA A 119 3.47 -2.55 19.47
C ALA A 119 3.07 -4.03 19.41
N VAL A 120 2.69 -4.54 18.26
CA VAL A 120 2.26 -5.92 18.03
C VAL A 120 2.94 -6.48 16.78
N ASN A 121 3.29 -7.77 16.80
CA ASN A 121 3.79 -8.50 15.64
C ASN A 121 5.02 -7.85 14.93
N ASN A 122 5.91 -7.21 15.69
CA ASN A 122 7.16 -6.60 15.19
C ASN A 122 6.98 -5.61 14.03
N GLY A 123 5.86 -4.92 13.98
CA GLY A 123 5.55 -3.95 12.93
C GLY A 123 4.90 -4.54 11.68
N TYR A 124 4.68 -5.84 11.61
CA TYR A 124 3.99 -6.47 10.49
C TYR A 124 2.47 -6.41 10.64
N LEU A 125 1.79 -6.07 9.57
CA LEU A 125 0.37 -6.33 9.39
C LEU A 125 0.20 -7.69 8.69
N THR A 126 -0.45 -8.63 9.36
CA THR A 126 -0.88 -9.88 8.73
C THR A 126 -2.03 -9.55 7.77
N LEU A 127 -1.88 -9.93 6.51
CA LEU A 127 -2.94 -9.75 5.52
C LEU A 127 -4.10 -10.72 5.79
N ASP A 128 -5.30 -10.34 5.40
CA ASP A 128 -6.50 -11.18 5.53
C ASP A 128 -6.54 -12.27 4.45
N ALA A 129 -5.47 -13.07 4.45
CA ALA A 129 -5.24 -14.20 3.56
C ALA A 129 -4.40 -15.24 4.29
N ALA A 130 -4.99 -16.34 4.75
CA ALA A 130 -4.23 -17.44 5.34
C ALA A 130 -3.22 -18.03 4.35
N THR A 131 -3.62 -18.07 3.09
CA THR A 131 -2.82 -18.58 1.96
C THR A 131 -3.04 -17.75 0.71
N LEU A 132 -2.01 -17.68 -0.15
CA LEU A 132 -2.11 -17.21 -1.52
C LEU A 132 -1.54 -18.29 -2.44
N ALA A 133 -2.41 -19.05 -3.09
CA ALA A 133 -2.04 -19.99 -4.14
C ALA A 133 -1.65 -19.24 -5.43
N PRO A 134 -0.97 -19.89 -6.39
CA PRO A 134 -0.68 -19.28 -7.68
C PRO A 134 -1.93 -18.69 -8.34
N GLY A 135 -1.87 -17.44 -8.78
CA GLY A 135 -2.99 -16.68 -9.34
C GLY A 135 -3.87 -15.95 -8.32
N GLU A 136 -3.67 -16.16 -7.03
CA GLU A 136 -4.45 -15.47 -5.98
C GLU A 136 -3.79 -14.16 -5.54
N PHE A 137 -4.60 -13.26 -5.00
CA PHE A 137 -4.16 -11.95 -4.50
C PHE A 137 -4.88 -11.53 -3.21
N CYS A 138 -4.25 -10.63 -2.49
CA CYS A 138 -4.84 -9.94 -1.35
C CYS A 138 -4.46 -8.46 -1.41
N GLY A 139 -5.46 -7.58 -1.35
CA GLY A 139 -5.25 -6.14 -1.36
C GLY A 139 -4.98 -5.57 0.02
N PHE A 140 -4.29 -4.45 0.05
CA PHE A 140 -4.19 -3.59 1.22
C PHE A 140 -4.11 -2.12 0.81
N TRP A 141 -4.81 -1.29 1.58
CA TRP A 141 -4.78 0.15 1.42
C TRP A 141 -3.63 0.76 2.20
N LEU A 142 -2.99 1.73 1.61
CA LEU A 142 -2.04 2.62 2.26
C LEU A 142 -2.70 3.99 2.40
N ARG A 143 -2.66 4.56 3.61
CA ARG A 143 -3.09 5.91 3.90
C ARG A 143 -1.88 6.73 4.30
N ARG A 144 -1.58 7.78 3.55
CA ARG A 144 -0.58 8.78 3.91
C ARG A 144 -1.28 9.98 4.54
N THR A 145 -0.89 10.34 5.75
CA THR A 145 -1.30 11.57 6.40
C THR A 145 -0.11 12.51 6.48
N THR A 146 -0.11 13.53 5.64
CA THR A 146 0.92 14.56 5.65
C THR A 146 0.65 15.49 6.84
N LYS A 147 1.62 15.61 7.74
CA LYS A 147 1.49 16.49 8.90
C LYS A 147 1.63 17.94 8.49
N ALA A 148 0.77 18.80 9.04
CA ALA A 148 0.94 20.23 8.92
C ALA A 148 2.26 20.66 9.57
N SER A 149 3.10 21.35 8.81
CA SER A 149 4.38 21.86 9.27
C SER A 149 4.65 23.22 8.62
N THR A 150 5.56 23.98 9.19
CA THR A 150 6.06 25.22 8.57
C THR A 150 7.13 24.96 7.50
N GLY A 151 7.17 23.74 7.00
CA GLY A 151 8.16 23.27 6.05
C GLY A 151 8.29 24.10 4.78
N SER A 152 9.46 24.13 4.24
CA SER A 152 9.90 25.13 3.28
C SER A 152 9.90 24.68 1.82
N GLY A 153 9.15 23.66 1.43
CA GLY A 153 9.17 23.26 0.03
C GLY A 153 8.49 21.93 -0.30
N THR A 154 8.66 21.50 -1.53
CA THR A 154 8.21 20.20 -2.01
C THR A 154 9.18 19.13 -1.53
N VAL A 155 8.65 18.09 -0.89
CA VAL A 155 9.41 16.96 -0.36
C VAL A 155 9.03 15.68 -1.08
N VAL A 156 10.03 14.92 -1.51
CA VAL A 156 9.86 13.54 -1.98
C VAL A 156 10.04 12.63 -0.77
N GLU A 157 8.97 11.90 -0.42
CA GLU A 157 9.02 10.93 0.66
C GLU A 157 9.23 9.53 0.11
N GLU A 158 10.12 8.78 0.73
CA GLU A 158 10.39 7.40 0.39
C GLU A 158 9.57 6.46 1.27
N LEU A 159 8.91 5.50 0.63
CA LEU A 159 8.19 4.42 1.28
C LEU A 159 8.87 3.11 0.93
N VAL A 160 9.23 2.33 1.93
CA VAL A 160 9.78 0.99 1.72
C VAL A 160 8.83 -0.04 2.33
N LEU A 161 8.43 -1.01 1.53
CA LEU A 161 7.59 -2.13 1.93
C LEU A 161 8.43 -3.41 2.02
N GLU A 162 8.21 -4.17 3.06
CA GLU A 162 8.79 -5.51 3.23
C GLU A 162 7.66 -6.53 3.29
N ILE A 163 7.83 -7.62 2.57
CA ILE A 163 6.87 -8.73 2.53
C ILE A 163 7.52 -9.95 3.17
N GLU A 164 6.82 -10.55 4.11
CA GLU A 164 7.20 -11.82 4.73
C GLU A 164 6.10 -12.86 4.49
N TYR A 165 6.47 -14.06 4.14
CA TYR A 165 5.59 -15.22 3.99
C TYR A 165 6.38 -16.51 4.17
N ARG A 166 5.67 -17.63 4.34
CA ARG A 166 6.24 -18.98 4.33
C ARG A 166 5.81 -19.71 3.06
N GLU A 167 6.65 -20.61 2.60
CA GLU A 167 6.34 -21.55 1.49
C GLU A 167 6.00 -22.95 2.02
#